data_01552d9cc93dcf1688078673c4681629
#
_entry.id   01552d9cc93dcf1688078673c4681629
#
_cell.length_a   1.000
_cell.length_b   1.000
_cell.length_c   1.000
_cell.angle_alpha   90.00
_cell.angle_beta   90.00
_cell.angle_gamma   90.00
#
_symmetry.space_group_name_H-M   'P 1'
#
loop_
_entity.id
_entity.type
_entity.pdbx_description
1 polymer ?
#
loop_
_entity_poly.entity_id
_entity_poly.type
_entity_poly.pdbx_seq_one_letter_code
_entity_poly.pdbx_strand_id
1 'polypeptide(L)'
;RYTLLTSAIKTCNDNKVYLAQFFRVISQENSADIYQAAKDSDYYIGAVHEDEPANGEELVNILLNKGDRNIGLIGWEQGDATWLGRWEGYKAGVDKWNEEHPDDQAKLSEPQYAGTTSEGGSKAAEALMAADPNLDALIPAGGGGDPLQGAIAAVERAGKTADIDVVSTDFLPDLGDRLENGSMAGESGGHFCDPL
;
A
#
# COMPACT_ATOMS: atom_id res chain seq x y z
N ARG A 1 9.64 7.52 -14.96
CA ARG A 1 10.08 7.65 -13.53
C ARG A 1 11.50 7.11 -13.26
N TYR A 2 12.05 6.27 -14.10
CA TYR A 2 13.38 5.64 -13.90
C TYR A 2 14.49 6.14 -14.84
N THR A 3 14.21 7.14 -15.68
CA THR A 3 15.12 7.61 -16.74
C THR A 3 16.50 8.06 -16.22
N LEU A 4 16.56 8.53 -14.98
CA LEU A 4 17.84 8.96 -14.35
C LEU A 4 18.66 7.79 -13.79
N LEU A 5 18.02 6.66 -13.48
CA LEU A 5 18.71 5.55 -12.81
C LEU A 5 19.67 4.82 -13.77
N THR A 6 19.31 4.63 -15.04
CA THR A 6 20.24 4.06 -16.04
C THR A 6 21.49 4.92 -16.16
N SER A 7 21.33 6.24 -16.20
CA SER A 7 22.49 7.17 -16.25
C SER A 7 23.30 7.11 -14.96
N ALA A 8 22.66 6.99 -13.80
CA ALA A 8 23.36 6.87 -12.51
C ALA A 8 24.16 5.57 -12.45
N ILE A 9 23.58 4.43 -12.83
CA ILE A 9 24.25 3.13 -12.87
C ILE A 9 25.49 3.23 -13.79
N LYS A 10 25.32 3.78 -14.99
CA LYS A 10 26.43 3.96 -15.94
C LYS A 10 27.52 4.86 -15.38
N THR A 11 27.17 6.02 -14.83
CA THR A 11 28.13 6.97 -14.24
C THR A 11 28.89 6.33 -13.09
N CYS A 12 28.22 5.61 -12.20
CA CYS A 12 28.83 4.93 -11.07
C CYS A 12 29.77 3.83 -11.55
N ASN A 13 29.36 3.04 -12.55
CA ASN A 13 30.19 2.01 -13.15
C ASN A 13 31.46 2.58 -13.79
N ASP A 14 31.33 3.64 -14.60
CA ASP A 14 32.46 4.29 -15.29
C ASP A 14 33.44 4.90 -14.28
N ASN A 15 32.99 5.34 -13.12
CA ASN A 15 33.82 5.94 -12.07
C ASN A 15 34.21 4.96 -10.94
N LYS A 16 33.82 3.69 -11.03
CA LYS A 16 34.09 2.65 -10.03
C LYS A 16 33.54 3.02 -8.63
N VAL A 17 32.33 3.55 -8.59
CA VAL A 17 31.62 3.91 -7.37
C VAL A 17 30.48 2.93 -7.14
N TYR A 18 30.41 2.35 -5.96
CA TYR A 18 29.30 1.47 -5.61
C TYR A 18 28.00 2.23 -5.50
N LEU A 19 26.94 1.68 -6.11
CA LEU A 19 25.58 2.20 -6.10
C LEU A 19 24.65 1.16 -5.48
N ALA A 20 23.95 1.56 -4.41
CA ALA A 20 22.81 0.84 -3.88
C ALA A 20 21.54 1.63 -4.14
N GLN A 21 20.45 0.92 -4.38
CA GLN A 21 19.14 1.53 -4.48
C GLN A 21 18.35 1.30 -3.18
N PHE A 22 17.62 2.31 -2.79
CA PHE A 22 16.73 2.24 -1.66
C PHE A 22 15.27 2.38 -2.12
N PHE A 23 14.36 1.61 -1.54
CA PHE A 23 12.92 1.74 -1.64
C PHE A 23 12.22 1.13 -2.86
N ARG A 24 12.86 0.89 -4.00
CA ARG A 24 12.18 0.34 -5.16
C ARG A 24 12.94 -0.80 -5.80
N VAL A 25 12.20 -1.80 -6.26
CA VAL A 25 12.76 -2.92 -7.00
C VAL A 25 12.84 -2.59 -8.48
N ILE A 26 13.99 -2.90 -9.07
CA ILE A 26 14.14 -2.98 -10.53
C ILE A 26 13.93 -4.44 -10.92
N SER A 27 12.92 -4.70 -11.73
CA SER A 27 12.68 -6.02 -12.29
C SER A 27 12.68 -5.98 -13.80
N GLN A 28 12.85 -7.15 -14.41
CA GLN A 28 12.75 -7.28 -15.86
C GLN A 28 11.37 -6.89 -16.38
N GLU A 29 10.33 -7.10 -15.59
CA GLU A 29 8.94 -6.83 -15.95
C GLU A 29 8.63 -5.33 -15.95
N ASN A 30 9.11 -4.60 -14.94
CA ASN A 30 8.79 -3.20 -14.76
C ASN A 30 9.77 -2.23 -15.42
N SER A 31 11.01 -2.67 -15.70
CA SER A 31 12.08 -1.80 -16.16
C SER A 31 13.22 -2.58 -16.82
N ALA A 32 12.95 -3.32 -17.90
CA ALA A 32 13.89 -4.24 -18.54
C ALA A 32 15.27 -3.63 -18.86
N ASP A 33 15.31 -2.40 -19.39
CA ASP A 33 16.57 -1.73 -19.76
C ASP A 33 17.41 -1.39 -18.54
N ILE A 34 16.77 -0.96 -17.45
CA ILE A 34 17.45 -0.60 -16.20
C ILE A 34 17.90 -1.86 -15.47
N TYR A 35 17.06 -2.90 -15.48
CA TYR A 35 17.39 -4.21 -14.93
C TYR A 35 18.62 -4.78 -15.59
N GLN A 36 18.72 -4.71 -16.93
CA GLN A 36 19.88 -5.18 -17.66
C GLN A 36 21.12 -4.32 -17.32
N ALA A 37 21.01 -3.00 -17.29
CA ALA A 37 22.10 -2.11 -16.92
C ALA A 37 22.62 -2.38 -15.49
N ALA A 38 21.71 -2.63 -14.55
CA ALA A 38 22.06 -3.00 -13.17
C ALA A 38 22.78 -4.35 -13.11
N LYS A 39 22.31 -5.34 -13.88
CA LYS A 39 22.90 -6.68 -13.96
C LYS A 39 24.30 -6.69 -14.58
N ASP A 40 24.52 -5.81 -15.55
CA ASP A 40 25.81 -5.70 -16.27
C ASP A 40 26.83 -4.82 -15.52
N SER A 41 26.46 -4.20 -14.40
CA SER A 41 27.34 -3.32 -13.63
C SER A 41 28.02 -4.07 -12.49
N ASP A 42 29.34 -4.03 -12.45
CA ASP A 42 30.14 -4.54 -11.32
C ASP A 42 29.98 -3.68 -10.05
N TYR A 43 29.39 -2.50 -10.17
CA TYR A 43 29.26 -1.50 -9.10
C TYR A 43 27.84 -1.27 -8.63
N TYR A 44 26.84 -1.91 -9.24
CA TYR A 44 25.47 -1.91 -8.70
C TYR A 44 25.31 -3.08 -7.74
N ILE A 45 25.18 -2.78 -6.44
CA ILE A 45 25.17 -3.81 -5.39
C ILE A 45 23.77 -4.27 -4.97
N GLY A 46 22.73 -3.68 -5.53
CA GLY A 46 21.36 -4.14 -5.31
C GLY A 46 20.40 -3.06 -4.79
N ALA A 47 19.22 -3.52 -4.41
CA ALA A 47 18.16 -2.70 -3.84
C ALA A 47 17.74 -3.25 -2.48
N VAL A 48 17.44 -2.35 -1.56
CA VAL A 48 16.71 -2.66 -0.32
C VAL A 48 15.32 -2.08 -0.44
N HIS A 49 14.32 -2.88 -0.18
CA HIS A 49 12.91 -2.49 -0.33
C HIS A 49 12.04 -3.21 0.69
N GLU A 50 10.83 -2.70 0.87
CA GLU A 50 9.82 -3.33 1.70
C GLU A 50 9.22 -4.56 1.02
N ASP A 51 8.75 -5.49 1.83
CA ASP A 51 7.97 -6.65 1.38
C ASP A 51 6.49 -6.22 1.29
N GLU A 52 6.12 -5.71 0.12
CA GLU A 52 4.78 -5.17 -0.10
C GLU A 52 3.66 -6.21 0.08
N PRO A 53 3.82 -7.48 -0.35
CA PRO A 53 2.86 -8.51 -0.01
C PRO A 53 2.72 -8.75 1.50
N ALA A 54 3.81 -8.81 2.25
CA ALA A 54 3.77 -8.97 3.70
C ALA A 54 3.08 -7.77 4.38
N ASN A 55 3.38 -6.54 3.95
CA ASN A 55 2.69 -5.35 4.42
C ASN A 55 1.17 -5.41 4.15
N GLY A 56 0.79 -5.88 2.97
CA GLY A 56 -0.62 -6.06 2.62
C GLY A 56 -1.32 -7.11 3.50
N GLU A 57 -0.70 -8.25 3.72
CA GLU A 57 -1.24 -9.31 4.59
C GLU A 57 -1.42 -8.79 6.02
N GLU A 58 -0.47 -8.01 6.55
CA GLU A 58 -0.55 -7.43 7.89
C GLU A 58 -1.74 -6.48 8.03
N LEU A 59 -1.98 -5.58 7.07
CA LEU A 59 -3.11 -4.66 7.09
C LEU A 59 -4.46 -5.40 7.13
N VAL A 60 -4.60 -6.43 6.32
CA VAL A 60 -5.81 -7.25 6.32
C VAL A 60 -5.97 -7.99 7.65
N ASN A 61 -4.89 -8.52 8.21
CA ASN A 61 -4.91 -9.22 9.50
C ASN A 61 -5.35 -8.28 10.64
N ILE A 62 -4.97 -7.00 10.62
CA ILE A 62 -5.46 -6.02 11.60
C ILE A 62 -6.99 -5.95 11.55
N LEU A 63 -7.58 -5.79 10.35
CA LEU A 63 -9.01 -5.69 10.14
C LEU A 63 -9.76 -6.98 10.50
N LEU A 64 -9.29 -8.12 9.99
CA LEU A 64 -9.91 -9.42 10.24
C LEU A 64 -9.94 -9.76 11.74
N ASN A 65 -8.86 -9.45 12.48
CA ASN A 65 -8.79 -9.65 13.92
C ASN A 65 -9.70 -8.69 14.70
N LYS A 66 -10.05 -7.52 14.15
CA LYS A 66 -11.05 -6.61 14.72
C LYS A 66 -12.49 -7.08 14.50
N GLY A 67 -12.73 -7.90 13.48
CA GLY A 67 -14.03 -8.42 13.13
C GLY A 67 -14.57 -7.91 11.80
N ASP A 68 -13.78 -7.15 11.04
CA ASP A 68 -14.18 -6.64 9.73
C ASP A 68 -14.20 -7.76 8.68
N ARG A 69 -15.18 -7.72 7.78
CA ARG A 69 -15.39 -8.77 6.78
C ARG A 69 -15.66 -8.24 5.37
N ASN A 70 -15.99 -6.96 5.24
CA ASN A 70 -16.35 -6.34 3.96
C ASN A 70 -15.38 -5.17 3.69
N ILE A 71 -14.24 -5.48 3.10
CA ILE A 71 -13.09 -4.59 3.02
C ILE A 71 -13.05 -3.89 1.66
N GLY A 72 -13.13 -2.57 1.65
CA GLY A 72 -13.01 -1.73 0.46
C GLY A 72 -11.56 -1.35 0.15
N LEU A 73 -11.17 -1.48 -1.11
CA LEU A 73 -9.81 -1.19 -1.57
C LEU A 73 -9.74 0.13 -2.37
N ILE A 74 -8.79 0.98 -2.01
CA ILE A 74 -8.51 2.23 -2.72
C ILE A 74 -7.05 2.24 -3.16
N GLY A 75 -6.81 2.09 -4.45
CA GLY A 75 -5.47 2.10 -5.05
C GLY A 75 -5.05 3.47 -5.57
N TRP A 76 -3.77 3.62 -5.91
CA TRP A 76 -3.26 4.82 -6.58
C TRP A 76 -3.64 4.85 -8.05
N GLU A 77 -2.88 4.14 -8.88
CA GLU A 77 -3.08 4.01 -10.33
C GLU A 77 -3.08 2.54 -10.71
N GLN A 78 -3.86 2.19 -11.70
CA GLN A 78 -3.88 0.83 -12.21
C GLN A 78 -2.48 0.45 -12.74
N GLY A 79 -1.94 -0.69 -12.28
CA GLY A 79 -0.63 -1.19 -12.70
C GLY A 79 0.56 -0.62 -11.91
N ASP A 80 0.34 0.17 -10.86
CA ASP A 80 1.41 0.54 -9.95
C ASP A 80 1.97 -0.71 -9.23
N ALA A 81 3.28 -0.92 -9.33
CA ALA A 81 3.90 -2.16 -8.84
C ALA A 81 3.84 -2.31 -7.31
N THR A 82 3.95 -1.20 -6.57
CA THR A 82 3.83 -1.19 -5.12
C THR A 82 2.40 -1.56 -4.70
N TRP A 83 1.42 -0.94 -5.33
CA TRP A 83 0.01 -1.25 -5.11
C TRP A 83 -0.31 -2.72 -5.42
N LEU A 84 0.17 -3.22 -6.56
CA LEU A 84 -0.06 -4.62 -6.95
C LEU A 84 0.52 -5.61 -5.93
N GLY A 85 1.73 -5.33 -5.41
CA GLY A 85 2.33 -6.16 -4.36
C GLY A 85 1.47 -6.18 -3.09
N ARG A 86 1.03 -5.01 -2.61
CA ARG A 86 0.13 -4.93 -1.44
C ARG A 86 -1.19 -5.64 -1.68
N TRP A 87 -1.78 -5.48 -2.87
CA TRP A 87 -3.02 -6.17 -3.23
C TRP A 87 -2.88 -7.69 -3.26
N GLU A 88 -1.72 -8.22 -3.69
CA GLU A 88 -1.42 -9.64 -3.55
C GLU A 88 -1.46 -10.08 -2.08
N GLY A 89 -0.89 -9.28 -1.19
CA GLY A 89 -0.94 -9.51 0.26
C GLY A 89 -2.36 -9.47 0.82
N TYR A 90 -3.18 -8.50 0.40
CA TYR A 90 -4.59 -8.44 0.84
C TYR A 90 -5.36 -9.70 0.45
N LYS A 91 -5.18 -10.16 -0.79
CA LYS A 91 -5.83 -11.39 -1.26
C LYS A 91 -5.34 -12.60 -0.47
N ALA A 92 -4.03 -12.74 -0.30
CA ALA A 92 -3.46 -13.86 0.43
C ALA A 92 -3.96 -13.94 1.88
N GLY A 93 -4.03 -12.80 2.57
CA GLY A 93 -4.55 -12.71 3.93
C GLY A 93 -6.03 -13.09 4.04
N VAL A 94 -6.87 -12.58 3.13
CA VAL A 94 -8.30 -12.93 3.09
C VAL A 94 -8.51 -14.39 2.71
N ASP A 95 -7.79 -14.90 1.72
CA ASP A 95 -7.91 -16.30 1.30
C ASP A 95 -7.55 -17.24 2.46
N LYS A 96 -6.45 -16.96 3.16
CA LYS A 96 -6.01 -17.72 4.33
C LYS A 96 -7.06 -17.68 5.45
N TRP A 97 -7.59 -16.48 5.77
CA TRP A 97 -8.67 -16.34 6.74
C TRP A 97 -9.88 -17.21 6.37
N ASN A 98 -10.29 -17.13 5.13
CA ASN A 98 -11.47 -17.85 4.63
C ASN A 98 -11.30 -19.38 4.64
N GLU A 99 -10.08 -19.88 4.42
CA GLU A 99 -9.75 -21.30 4.57
C GLU A 99 -9.85 -21.76 6.04
N GLU A 100 -9.36 -20.92 6.96
CA GLU A 100 -9.34 -21.22 8.40
C GLU A 100 -10.72 -21.00 9.05
N HIS A 101 -11.56 -20.12 8.49
CA HIS A 101 -12.86 -19.71 9.06
C HIS A 101 -14.00 -19.83 8.02
N PRO A 102 -14.39 -21.04 7.61
CA PRO A 102 -15.39 -21.25 6.54
C PRO A 102 -16.78 -20.68 6.86
N ASP A 103 -17.10 -20.51 8.12
CA ASP A 103 -18.38 -19.95 8.58
C ASP A 103 -18.31 -18.43 8.87
N ASP A 104 -17.14 -17.82 8.69
CA ASP A 104 -16.90 -16.39 8.98
C ASP A 104 -16.02 -15.75 7.89
N GLN A 105 -16.54 -15.72 6.69
CA GLN A 105 -15.84 -15.34 5.46
C GLN A 105 -15.71 -13.82 5.32
N ALA A 106 -14.55 -13.38 4.89
CA ALA A 106 -14.28 -12.00 4.49
C ALA A 106 -14.21 -11.85 2.98
N LYS A 107 -14.42 -10.63 2.49
CA LYS A 107 -14.32 -10.27 1.08
C LYS A 107 -13.61 -8.93 0.88
N LEU A 108 -12.92 -8.83 -0.25
CA LEU A 108 -12.35 -7.58 -0.77
C LEU A 108 -13.24 -7.02 -1.89
N SER A 109 -13.38 -5.71 -1.94
CA SER A 109 -13.97 -5.08 -3.12
C SER A 109 -13.00 -5.11 -4.31
N GLU A 110 -13.54 -4.87 -5.53
CA GLU A 110 -12.68 -4.42 -6.62
C GLU A 110 -12.07 -3.05 -6.25
N PRO A 111 -10.77 -2.81 -6.57
CA PRO A 111 -10.12 -1.57 -6.24
C PRO A 111 -10.75 -0.36 -6.94
N GLN A 112 -10.95 0.72 -6.19
CA GLN A 112 -11.19 2.04 -6.73
C GLN A 112 -9.85 2.78 -6.83
N TYR A 113 -9.55 3.36 -7.99
CA TYR A 113 -8.27 4.05 -8.22
C TYR A 113 -8.41 5.55 -7.98
N ALA A 114 -7.73 6.05 -6.97
CA ALA A 114 -7.84 7.42 -6.47
C ALA A 114 -6.78 8.38 -7.04
N GLY A 115 -5.78 7.86 -7.75
CA GLY A 115 -4.56 8.62 -8.02
C GLY A 115 -3.82 8.94 -6.72
N THR A 116 -3.16 10.08 -6.67
CA THR A 116 -2.34 10.51 -5.53
C THR A 116 -2.91 11.76 -4.85
N THR A 117 -4.23 11.89 -4.79
CA THR A 117 -4.87 13.09 -4.25
C THR A 117 -5.90 12.74 -3.17
N SER A 118 -6.05 13.63 -2.20
CA SER A 118 -7.07 13.54 -1.16
C SER A 118 -8.49 13.55 -1.75
N GLU A 119 -8.73 14.37 -2.79
CA GLU A 119 -10.02 14.38 -3.49
C GLU A 119 -10.34 13.02 -4.13
N GLY A 120 -9.35 12.39 -4.77
CA GLY A 120 -9.49 11.05 -5.34
C GLY A 120 -9.81 10.00 -4.27
N GLY A 121 -9.10 10.04 -3.14
CA GLY A 121 -9.36 9.16 -2.00
C GLY A 121 -10.76 9.32 -1.43
N SER A 122 -11.22 10.57 -1.29
CA SER A 122 -12.58 10.88 -0.84
C SER A 122 -13.65 10.32 -1.78
N LYS A 123 -13.52 10.57 -3.10
CA LYS A 123 -14.46 10.04 -4.11
C LYS A 123 -14.49 8.52 -4.15
N ALA A 124 -13.33 7.87 -4.03
CA ALA A 124 -13.24 6.43 -4.00
C ALA A 124 -13.92 5.83 -2.77
N ALA A 125 -13.70 6.41 -1.58
CA ALA A 125 -14.36 5.99 -0.35
C ALA A 125 -15.89 6.18 -0.41
N GLU A 126 -16.35 7.32 -0.92
CA GLU A 126 -17.78 7.59 -1.12
C GLU A 126 -18.42 6.58 -2.07
N ALA A 127 -17.73 6.22 -3.17
CA ALA A 127 -18.21 5.23 -4.12
C ALA A 127 -18.30 3.83 -3.49
N LEU A 128 -17.32 3.41 -2.70
CA LEU A 128 -17.32 2.12 -2.01
C LEU A 128 -18.43 2.06 -0.95
N MET A 129 -18.60 3.10 -0.14
CA MET A 129 -19.69 3.18 0.85
C MET A 129 -21.07 3.18 0.20
N ALA A 130 -21.21 3.73 -1.00
CA ALA A 130 -22.47 3.72 -1.74
C ALA A 130 -22.75 2.36 -2.40
N ALA A 131 -21.70 1.66 -2.84
CA ALA A 131 -21.80 0.37 -3.52
C ALA A 131 -22.09 -0.80 -2.56
N ASP A 132 -21.52 -0.77 -1.35
CA ASP A 132 -21.73 -1.80 -0.33
C ASP A 132 -22.20 -1.19 0.99
N PRO A 133 -23.50 -1.30 1.33
CA PRO A 133 -24.03 -0.82 2.61
C PRO A 133 -23.46 -1.56 3.83
N ASN A 134 -22.85 -2.73 3.63
CA ASN A 134 -22.25 -3.53 4.69
C ASN A 134 -20.72 -3.34 4.77
N LEU A 135 -20.17 -2.37 4.04
CA LEU A 135 -18.75 -2.02 4.11
C LEU A 135 -18.38 -1.69 5.55
N ASP A 136 -17.41 -2.40 6.10
CA ASP A 136 -16.96 -2.26 7.49
C ASP A 136 -15.48 -1.85 7.60
N ALA A 137 -14.73 -1.93 6.50
CA ALA A 137 -13.35 -1.45 6.48
C ALA A 137 -12.92 -0.85 5.14
N LEU A 138 -11.90 0.00 5.19
CA LEU A 138 -11.22 0.59 4.02
C LEU A 138 -9.70 0.43 4.15
N ILE A 139 -9.07 0.06 3.04
CA ILE A 139 -7.61 0.09 2.89
C ILE A 139 -7.25 1.08 1.77
N PRO A 140 -7.10 2.37 2.07
CA PRO A 140 -6.57 3.33 1.11
C PRO A 140 -5.08 3.09 0.89
N ALA A 141 -4.62 3.24 -0.35
CA ALA A 141 -3.21 3.26 -0.66
C ALA A 141 -2.52 4.37 0.15
N GLY A 142 -1.56 3.99 0.96
CA GLY A 142 -0.76 4.86 1.79
C GLY A 142 0.40 5.48 1.04
N GLY A 143 1.20 6.25 1.72
CA GLY A 143 2.34 6.98 1.21
C GLY A 143 2.04 8.46 1.06
N GLY A 144 2.59 9.27 1.95
CA GLY A 144 2.39 10.72 1.94
C GLY A 144 1.00 11.22 2.33
N GLY A 145 0.06 10.34 2.58
CA GLY A 145 -1.23 10.65 3.20
C GLY A 145 -2.36 11.09 2.27
N ASP A 146 -2.14 11.29 0.99
CA ASP A 146 -3.14 11.96 0.16
C ASP A 146 -4.45 11.16 -0.05
N PRO A 147 -4.49 9.95 -0.61
CA PRO A 147 -5.72 9.18 -0.70
C PRO A 147 -6.26 8.78 0.67
N LEU A 148 -5.39 8.45 1.62
CA LEU A 148 -5.76 8.08 2.98
C LEU A 148 -6.51 9.21 3.69
N GLN A 149 -5.99 10.43 3.66
CA GLN A 149 -6.66 11.58 4.28
C GLN A 149 -8.04 11.84 3.68
N GLY A 150 -8.16 11.70 2.36
CA GLY A 150 -9.43 11.83 1.67
C GLY A 150 -10.45 10.77 2.07
N ALA A 151 -10.01 9.52 2.20
CA ALA A 151 -10.86 8.43 2.63
C ALA A 151 -11.34 8.60 4.06
N ILE A 152 -10.44 8.94 5.01
CA ILE A 152 -10.80 9.26 6.40
C ILE A 152 -11.84 10.38 6.45
N ALA A 153 -11.57 11.49 5.75
CA ALA A 153 -12.50 12.62 5.72
C ALA A 153 -13.87 12.25 5.12
N ALA A 154 -13.93 11.32 4.18
CA ALA A 154 -15.21 10.84 3.64
C ALA A 154 -15.98 10.00 4.66
N VAL A 155 -15.31 9.10 5.38
CA VAL A 155 -15.91 8.31 6.46
C VAL A 155 -16.43 9.21 7.58
N GLU A 156 -15.65 10.20 8.01
CA GLU A 156 -16.04 11.19 9.03
C GLU A 156 -17.28 12.00 8.59
N ARG A 157 -17.28 12.52 7.35
CA ARG A 157 -18.44 13.26 6.82
C ARG A 157 -19.70 12.42 6.73
N ALA A 158 -19.55 11.13 6.47
CA ALA A 158 -20.67 10.19 6.46
C ALA A 158 -21.16 9.81 7.87
N GLY A 159 -20.44 10.23 8.93
CA GLY A 159 -20.74 9.86 10.31
C GLY A 159 -20.51 8.39 10.62
N LYS A 160 -19.62 7.72 9.86
CA LYS A 160 -19.40 6.27 9.93
C LYS A 160 -18.06 5.89 10.59
N THR A 161 -17.42 6.78 11.30
CA THR A 161 -16.12 6.52 11.96
C THR A 161 -16.18 5.35 12.96
N ALA A 162 -17.36 5.09 13.55
CA ALA A 162 -17.56 3.96 14.45
C ALA A 162 -17.91 2.65 13.74
N ASP A 163 -18.25 2.71 12.44
CA ASP A 163 -18.77 1.59 11.66
C ASP A 163 -17.78 1.10 10.58
N ILE A 164 -16.80 1.94 10.21
CA ILE A 164 -15.83 1.65 9.14
C ILE A 164 -14.43 1.88 9.66
N ASP A 165 -13.70 0.80 9.81
CA ASP A 165 -12.28 0.84 10.17
C ASP A 165 -11.41 1.23 8.97
N VAL A 166 -10.41 2.06 9.22
CA VAL A 166 -9.45 2.48 8.18
C VAL A 166 -8.05 2.07 8.59
N VAL A 167 -7.36 1.35 7.73
CA VAL A 167 -5.94 1.01 7.88
C VAL A 167 -5.15 1.44 6.64
N SER A 168 -3.88 1.71 6.79
CA SER A 168 -3.01 2.07 5.66
C SER A 168 -1.57 1.71 5.94
N THR A 169 -0.69 2.05 5.01
CA THR A 169 0.77 1.94 5.15
C THR A 169 1.38 3.31 5.38
N ASP A 170 2.61 3.30 5.81
CA ASP A 170 3.47 4.44 6.07
C ASP A 170 3.10 5.24 7.33
N PHE A 171 4.13 5.68 8.01
CA PHE A 171 3.99 6.44 9.25
C PHE A 171 3.53 7.87 8.98
N LEU A 172 2.38 8.24 9.55
CA LEU A 172 1.89 9.63 9.53
C LEU A 172 2.29 10.36 10.81
N PRO A 173 2.65 11.66 10.74
CA PRO A 173 3.00 12.44 11.93
C PRO A 173 1.90 12.49 13.00
N ASP A 174 0.65 12.41 12.60
CA ASP A 174 -0.54 12.44 13.46
C ASP A 174 -1.17 11.05 13.69
N LEU A 175 -0.44 9.97 13.39
CA LEU A 175 -0.94 8.59 13.52
C LEU A 175 -1.42 8.29 14.95
N GLY A 176 -0.68 8.72 15.97
CA GLY A 176 -1.07 8.50 17.36
C GLY A 176 -2.45 9.08 17.67
N ASP A 177 -2.69 10.33 17.27
CA ASP A 177 -3.99 10.99 17.46
C ASP A 177 -5.12 10.28 16.69
N ARG A 178 -4.82 9.76 15.49
CA ARG A 178 -5.78 9.02 14.67
C ARG A 178 -6.14 7.65 15.24
N LEU A 179 -5.20 6.96 15.83
CA LEU A 179 -5.44 5.71 16.55
C LEU A 179 -6.25 5.95 17.83
N GLU A 180 -5.92 7.01 18.58
CA GLU A 180 -6.62 7.35 19.82
C GLU A 180 -8.08 7.80 19.57
N ASN A 181 -8.33 8.56 18.51
CA ASN A 181 -9.69 9.05 18.19
C ASN A 181 -10.50 8.08 17.33
N GLY A 182 -9.90 6.96 16.90
CA GLY A 182 -10.55 5.92 16.12
C GLY A 182 -10.73 6.22 14.63
N SER A 183 -10.13 7.29 14.09
CA SER A 183 -10.19 7.58 12.65
C SER A 183 -9.26 6.67 11.83
N MET A 184 -8.35 5.95 12.49
CA MET A 184 -7.61 4.81 11.95
C MET A 184 -7.62 3.66 12.95
N ALA A 185 -7.68 2.44 12.42
CA ALA A 185 -7.65 1.20 13.20
C ALA A 185 -6.24 0.61 13.33
N GLY A 186 -5.35 0.97 12.44
CA GLY A 186 -3.98 0.47 12.42
C GLY A 186 -3.20 0.93 11.21
N GLU A 187 -1.95 0.56 11.22
CA GLU A 187 -0.98 0.84 10.15
C GLU A 187 -0.01 -0.32 10.04
N SER A 188 0.45 -0.58 8.83
CA SER A 188 1.58 -1.46 8.54
C SER A 188 2.55 -0.72 7.63
N GLY A 189 3.83 -0.97 7.78
CA GLY A 189 4.84 -0.37 6.93
C GLY A 189 6.20 -0.38 7.58
N GLY A 190 7.23 -0.45 6.73
CA GLY A 190 8.60 -0.43 7.18
C GLY A 190 8.98 0.96 7.71
N HIS A 191 9.75 0.96 8.76
CA HIS A 191 10.48 2.14 9.14
C HIS A 191 11.64 2.36 8.15
N PHE A 192 11.82 3.56 7.67
CA PHE A 192 12.92 3.89 6.74
C PHE A 192 14.30 3.53 7.27
N CYS A 193 14.43 3.30 8.57
CA CYS A 193 15.68 2.89 9.21
C CYS A 193 15.86 1.36 9.28
N ASP A 194 14.82 0.57 9.10
CA ASP A 194 14.91 -0.89 9.22
C ASP A 194 15.79 -1.53 8.14
N PRO A 195 15.83 -1.02 6.89
CA PRO A 195 16.72 -1.51 5.85
C PRO A 195 18.19 -1.11 5.99
N LEU A 196 18.56 -0.28 6.94
CA LEU A 196 19.93 0.19 7.18
C LEU A 196 20.66 -0.66 8.22
#